data_d84fa94f3e730dade27a743d43cf5453
#
_entry.id   d84fa94f3e730dade27a743d43cf5453
#
_cell.length_a   1.000
_cell.length_b   1.000
_cell.length_c   1.000
_cell.angle_alpha   90.00
_cell.angle_beta   90.00
_cell.angle_gamma   90.00
#
_symmetry.space_group_name_H-M   'P 1'
#
loop_
_entity.id
_entity.type
_entity.pdbx_description
1 polymer ?
#
loop_
_entity_poly.entity_id
_entity_poly.type
_entity_poly.pdbx_seq_one_letter_code
_entity_poly.pdbx_strand_id
1 'polypeptide(L)'
;MYKCDVYCDHIQELTRIQERNFLRDQSGMRKQLMTLDHLVQLMDPKLYLHLQSAESTNFFFFFRMLLVWYKREFEWPDVLRLWESLWTDYQSSNFHIFIALAILEKHRDVIMAHLKHFDEVLKYGKLCNQTSPV
;
A
#
# COMPACT_ATOMS: atom_id res chain seq x y z
N MET A 1 12.50 -30.76 -7.42
CA MET A 1 12.27 -30.26 -8.79
C MET A 1 10.94 -29.49 -8.93
N TYR A 2 9.90 -29.83 -8.21
CA TYR A 2 8.59 -29.14 -8.27
C TYR A 2 8.50 -27.78 -7.57
N LYS A 3 9.42 -27.43 -6.70
CA LYS A 3 9.40 -26.13 -5.99
C LYS A 3 9.95 -24.96 -6.82
N CYS A 4 10.78 -25.22 -7.81
CA CYS A 4 11.42 -24.17 -8.60
C CYS A 4 10.44 -23.54 -9.63
N ASP A 5 9.57 -24.36 -10.20
CA ASP A 5 8.65 -23.91 -11.25
C ASP A 5 7.54 -23.01 -10.69
N VAL A 6 7.02 -23.34 -9.51
CA VAL A 6 6.01 -22.52 -8.81
C VAL A 6 6.56 -21.15 -8.42
N TYR A 7 7.83 -21.09 -7.98
CA TYR A 7 8.47 -19.79 -7.67
C TYR A 7 8.72 -18.95 -8.94
N CYS A 8 9.07 -19.57 -10.06
CA CYS A 8 9.23 -18.86 -11.31
C CYS A 8 7.93 -18.24 -11.82
N ASP A 9 6.83 -18.96 -11.74
CA ASP A 9 5.53 -18.47 -12.18
C ASP A 9 5.05 -17.31 -11.31
N HIS A 10 5.23 -17.37 -9.99
CA HIS A 10 4.89 -16.28 -9.08
C HIS A 10 5.75 -15.04 -9.28
N ILE A 11 7.06 -15.20 -9.52
CA ILE A 11 7.94 -14.07 -9.84
C ILE A 11 7.52 -13.42 -11.15
N GLN A 12 7.12 -14.20 -12.14
CA GLN A 12 6.62 -13.68 -13.42
C GLN A 12 5.32 -12.90 -13.25
N GLU A 13 4.38 -13.39 -12.44
CA GLU A 13 3.12 -12.68 -12.18
C GLU A 13 3.35 -11.37 -11.45
N LEU A 14 4.20 -11.36 -10.43
CA LEU A 14 4.60 -10.16 -9.72
C LEU A 14 5.32 -9.16 -10.62
N THR A 15 6.18 -9.64 -11.52
CA THR A 15 6.83 -8.81 -12.51
C THR A 15 5.81 -8.16 -13.45
N ARG A 16 4.78 -8.88 -13.88
CA ARG A 16 3.68 -8.36 -14.71
C ARG A 16 2.88 -7.28 -13.99
N ILE A 17 2.60 -7.47 -12.71
CA ILE A 17 1.89 -6.46 -11.89
C ILE A 17 2.75 -5.20 -11.80
N GLN A 18 4.05 -5.35 -11.57
CA GLN A 18 4.97 -4.21 -11.51
C GLN A 18 5.17 -3.52 -12.86
N GLU A 19 5.26 -4.25 -13.94
CA GLU A 19 5.38 -3.67 -15.28
C GLU A 19 4.24 -2.69 -15.57
N ARG A 20 3.02 -3.05 -15.21
CA ARG A 20 1.84 -2.19 -15.37
C ARG A 20 1.91 -0.90 -14.54
N ASN A 21 2.65 -0.92 -13.43
CA ASN A 21 2.85 0.27 -12.59
C ASN A 21 3.75 1.30 -13.26
N PHE A 22 4.62 0.88 -14.18
CA PHE A 22 5.56 1.74 -14.90
C PHE A 22 5.10 2.14 -16.30
N LEU A 23 3.90 1.76 -16.71
CA LEU A 23 3.31 2.23 -17.95
C LEU A 23 3.05 3.74 -17.87
N ARG A 24 3.14 4.42 -19.02
CA ARG A 24 2.93 5.87 -19.11
C ARG A 24 1.58 6.34 -18.58
N ASP A 25 0.55 5.53 -18.75
CA ASP A 25 -0.81 5.81 -18.26
C ASP A 25 -1.02 5.50 -16.78
N GLN A 26 -0.03 4.86 -16.13
CA GLN A 26 -0.07 4.44 -14.72
C GLN A 26 -1.31 3.59 -14.37
N SER A 27 -1.81 2.84 -15.33
CA SER A 27 -3.06 2.07 -15.19
C SER A 27 -3.00 1.03 -14.07
N GLY A 28 -1.85 0.38 -13.88
CA GLY A 28 -1.63 -0.57 -12.79
C GLY A 28 -1.74 0.07 -11.42
N MET A 29 -1.11 1.22 -11.22
CA MET A 29 -1.18 1.96 -9.96
C MET A 29 -2.59 2.49 -9.67
N ARG A 30 -3.25 3.04 -10.68
CA ARG A 30 -4.65 3.51 -10.54
C ARG A 30 -5.56 2.38 -10.09
N LYS A 31 -5.44 1.21 -10.71
CA LYS A 31 -6.22 0.03 -10.33
C LYS A 31 -5.98 -0.38 -8.88
N GLN A 32 -4.73 -0.39 -8.43
CA GLN A 32 -4.39 -0.71 -7.05
C GLN A 32 -4.96 0.31 -6.06
N LEU A 33 -4.84 1.60 -6.36
CA LEU A 33 -5.41 2.66 -5.53
C LEU A 33 -6.95 2.63 -5.50
N MET A 34 -7.59 2.30 -6.61
CA MET A 34 -9.05 2.08 -6.63
C MET A 34 -9.47 0.87 -5.80
N THR A 35 -8.69 -0.21 -5.82
CA THR A 35 -8.93 -1.37 -4.96
C THR A 35 -8.81 -1.01 -3.50
N LEU A 36 -7.80 -0.22 -3.14
CA LEU A 36 -7.64 0.30 -1.77
C LEU A 36 -8.81 1.20 -1.37
N ASP A 37 -9.25 2.08 -2.25
CA ASP A 37 -10.41 2.96 -2.04
C ASP A 37 -11.66 2.15 -1.66
N HIS A 38 -12.01 1.15 -2.47
CA HIS A 38 -13.13 0.28 -2.18
C HIS A 38 -12.96 -0.50 -0.87
N LEU A 39 -11.73 -0.95 -0.59
CA LEU A 39 -11.46 -1.71 0.63
C LEU A 39 -11.63 -0.85 1.88
N VAL A 40 -11.13 0.38 1.87
CA VAL A 40 -11.30 1.33 2.98
C VAL A 40 -12.78 1.69 3.15
N GLN A 41 -13.51 1.90 2.07
CA GLN A 41 -14.93 2.19 2.11
C GLN A 41 -15.73 1.07 2.79
N LEU A 42 -15.36 -0.17 2.54
CA LEU A 42 -16.01 -1.35 3.14
C LEU A 42 -15.60 -1.57 4.60
N MET A 43 -14.33 -1.42 4.91
CA MET A 43 -13.77 -1.78 6.22
C MET A 43 -13.93 -0.67 7.27
N ASP A 44 -13.75 0.58 6.88
CA ASP A 44 -13.90 1.74 7.78
C ASP A 44 -14.60 2.92 7.07
N PRO A 45 -15.93 2.89 7.01
CA PRO A 45 -16.70 3.98 6.39
C PRO A 45 -16.48 5.34 7.03
N LYS A 46 -16.20 5.39 8.33
CA LYS A 46 -15.96 6.65 9.04
C LYS A 46 -14.66 7.31 8.61
N LEU A 47 -13.59 6.52 8.52
CA LEU A 47 -12.31 6.98 8.00
C LEU A 47 -12.43 7.41 6.55
N TYR A 48 -13.16 6.65 5.74
CA TYR A 48 -13.42 6.97 4.35
C TYR A 48 -14.10 8.33 4.18
N LEU A 49 -15.17 8.61 4.94
CA LEU A 49 -15.85 9.89 4.93
C LEU A 49 -14.94 11.04 5.37
N HIS A 50 -14.09 10.81 6.35
CA HIS A 50 -13.11 11.80 6.78
C HIS A 50 -12.10 12.12 5.66
N LEU A 51 -11.54 11.10 5.02
CA LEU A 51 -10.63 11.27 3.88
C LEU A 51 -11.34 11.93 2.69
N GLN A 52 -12.61 11.65 2.48
CA GLN A 52 -13.42 12.30 1.45
C GLN A 52 -13.57 13.79 1.76
N SER A 53 -13.84 14.17 3.00
CA SER A 53 -13.93 15.57 3.41
C SER A 53 -12.60 16.32 3.27
N ALA A 54 -11.47 15.60 3.39
CA ALA A 54 -10.13 16.11 3.19
C ALA A 54 -9.65 16.03 1.72
N GLU A 55 -10.53 15.66 0.79
CA GLU A 55 -10.21 15.47 -0.63
C GLU A 55 -9.05 14.48 -0.88
N SER A 56 -8.90 13.49 -0.01
CA SER A 56 -7.77 12.54 0.01
C SER A 56 -8.14 11.11 -0.41
N THR A 57 -9.31 10.90 -0.99
CA THR A 57 -9.79 9.57 -1.41
C THR A 57 -9.08 9.01 -2.63
N ASN A 58 -8.26 9.80 -3.29
CA ASN A 58 -7.39 9.30 -4.35
C ASN A 58 -6.23 8.44 -3.83
N PHE A 59 -5.99 8.43 -2.52
CA PHE A 59 -4.92 7.69 -1.84
C PHE A 59 -3.53 7.91 -2.43
N PHE A 60 -3.28 9.08 -3.00
CA PHE A 60 -2.04 9.40 -3.68
C PHE A 60 -0.81 9.31 -2.78
N PHE A 61 -1.00 9.46 -1.48
CA PHE A 61 0.06 9.28 -0.48
C PHE A 61 0.55 7.82 -0.38
N PHE A 62 -0.27 6.84 -0.78
CA PHE A 62 0.15 5.44 -0.90
C PHE A 62 0.87 5.11 -2.22
N PHE A 63 0.79 5.98 -3.21
CA PHE A 63 1.39 5.73 -4.52
C PHE A 63 2.85 5.32 -4.42
N ARG A 64 3.65 6.11 -3.68
CA ARG A 64 5.07 5.82 -3.50
C ARG A 64 5.32 4.54 -2.70
N MET A 65 4.54 4.29 -1.66
CA MET A 65 4.66 3.08 -0.85
C MET A 65 4.43 1.82 -1.68
N LEU A 66 3.38 1.80 -2.47
CA LEU A 66 3.06 0.69 -3.37
C LEU A 66 4.10 0.54 -4.48
N LEU A 67 4.57 1.65 -5.05
CA LEU A 67 5.53 1.63 -6.14
C LEU A 67 6.86 0.99 -5.75
N VAL A 68 7.35 1.24 -4.54
CA VAL A 68 8.62 0.71 -4.02
C VAL A 68 8.43 -0.48 -3.07
N TRP A 69 7.23 -1.04 -3.01
CA TRP A 69 6.91 -2.21 -2.20
C TRP A 69 7.31 -2.05 -0.74
N TYR A 70 6.96 -0.90 -0.15
CA TYR A 70 7.18 -0.58 1.27
C TYR A 70 8.65 -0.58 1.72
N LYS A 71 9.59 -0.48 0.78
CA LYS A 71 11.03 -0.48 1.10
C LYS A 71 11.43 0.61 2.09
N ARG A 72 10.71 1.72 2.10
CA ARG A 72 11.02 2.88 2.93
C ARG A 72 10.25 2.93 4.25
N GLU A 73 9.21 2.12 4.38
CA GLU A 73 8.29 2.14 5.50
C GLU A 73 8.70 1.22 6.64
N PHE A 74 9.57 0.27 6.35
CA PHE A 74 10.03 -0.73 7.31
C PHE A 74 11.54 -0.83 7.35
N GLU A 75 12.07 -1.35 8.46
CA GLU A 75 13.47 -1.73 8.58
C GLU A 75 13.81 -2.87 7.61
N TRP A 76 15.06 -2.92 7.17
CA TRP A 76 15.48 -3.85 6.13
C TRP A 76 15.15 -5.33 6.41
N PRO A 77 15.33 -5.87 7.64
CA PRO A 77 14.92 -7.24 7.93
C PRO A 77 13.42 -7.48 7.76
N ASP A 78 12.58 -6.52 8.11
CA ASP A 78 11.14 -6.61 7.98
C ASP A 78 10.69 -6.48 6.53
N VAL A 79 11.36 -5.64 5.74
CA VAL A 79 11.14 -5.53 4.29
C VAL A 79 11.40 -6.88 3.62
N LEU A 80 12.49 -7.56 3.96
CA LEU A 80 12.81 -8.88 3.41
C LEU A 80 11.74 -9.92 3.74
N ARG A 81 11.26 -9.95 4.98
CA ARG A 81 10.17 -10.84 5.40
C ARG A 81 8.86 -10.54 4.67
N LEU A 82 8.55 -9.25 4.52
CA LEU A 82 7.38 -8.81 3.77
C LEU A 82 7.46 -9.26 2.31
N TRP A 83 8.61 -9.06 1.67
CA TRP A 83 8.82 -9.45 0.28
C TRP A 83 8.76 -10.96 0.09
N GLU A 84 9.30 -11.74 1.01
CA GLU A 84 9.13 -13.21 0.99
C GLU A 84 7.65 -13.60 1.02
N SER A 85 6.87 -12.97 1.90
CA SER A 85 5.43 -13.22 2.00
C SER A 85 4.67 -12.82 0.73
N LEU A 86 5.07 -11.70 0.10
CA LEU A 86 4.49 -11.23 -1.16
C LEU A 86 4.84 -12.15 -2.33
N TRP A 87 6.10 -12.58 -2.41
CA TRP A 87 6.57 -13.40 -3.52
C TRP A 87 6.08 -14.85 -3.49
N THR A 88 5.79 -15.38 -2.31
CA THR A 88 5.23 -16.73 -2.19
C THR A 88 3.73 -16.79 -2.45
N ASP A 89 3.06 -15.64 -2.57
CA ASP A 89 1.61 -15.52 -2.74
C ASP A 89 0.82 -16.37 -1.72
N TYR A 90 1.44 -16.60 -0.57
CA TYR A 90 0.90 -17.48 0.49
C TYR A 90 -0.42 -16.96 1.04
N GLN A 91 -0.56 -15.65 1.16
CA GLN A 91 -1.73 -15.01 1.74
C GLN A 91 -2.78 -14.67 0.66
N SER A 92 -2.40 -13.90 -0.32
CA SER A 92 -3.28 -13.45 -1.40
C SER A 92 -2.48 -12.65 -2.43
N SER A 93 -2.91 -12.68 -3.68
CA SER A 93 -2.34 -11.83 -4.75
C SER A 93 -2.49 -10.32 -4.47
N ASN A 94 -3.44 -9.94 -3.62
CA ASN A 94 -3.67 -8.55 -3.20
C ASN A 94 -3.11 -8.26 -1.80
N PHE A 95 -2.25 -9.10 -1.25
CA PHE A 95 -1.74 -8.93 0.10
C PHE A 95 -1.06 -7.57 0.34
N HIS A 96 -0.39 -7.04 -0.67
CA HIS A 96 0.22 -5.70 -0.62
C HIS A 96 -0.82 -4.58 -0.39
N ILE A 97 -2.04 -4.73 -0.88
CA ILE A 97 -3.13 -3.78 -0.62
C ILE A 97 -3.63 -3.90 0.82
N PHE A 98 -3.69 -5.11 1.36
CA PHE A 98 -4.03 -5.31 2.78
C PHE A 98 -2.98 -4.72 3.73
N ILE A 99 -1.71 -4.73 3.35
CA ILE A 99 -0.65 -4.03 4.10
C ILE A 99 -0.89 -2.52 4.09
N ALA A 100 -1.28 -1.93 2.95
CA ALA A 100 -1.67 -0.52 2.87
C ALA A 100 -2.83 -0.21 3.82
N LEU A 101 -3.86 -1.05 3.83
CA LEU A 101 -4.99 -0.91 4.75
C LEU A 101 -4.54 -0.98 6.22
N ALA A 102 -3.69 -1.92 6.57
CA ALA A 102 -3.17 -2.08 7.93
C ALA A 102 -2.35 -0.86 8.38
N ILE A 103 -1.55 -0.27 7.50
CA ILE A 103 -0.83 0.98 7.76
C ILE A 103 -1.81 2.12 8.02
N LEU A 104 -2.85 2.23 7.20
CA LEU A 104 -3.88 3.25 7.34
C LEU A 104 -4.63 3.11 8.69
N GLU A 105 -5.02 1.90 9.04
CA GLU A 105 -5.68 1.59 10.31
C GLU A 105 -4.79 1.88 11.53
N LYS A 106 -3.51 1.58 11.44
CA LYS A 106 -2.55 1.90 12.50
C LYS A 106 -2.49 3.41 12.79
N HIS A 107 -2.62 4.23 11.77
CA HIS A 107 -2.56 5.69 11.89
C HIS A 107 -3.94 6.36 11.92
N ARG A 108 -5.01 5.57 11.99
CA ARG A 108 -6.40 6.01 11.94
C ARG A 108 -6.71 7.13 12.92
N ASP A 109 -6.36 6.94 14.18
CA ASP A 109 -6.70 7.89 15.24
C ASP A 109 -6.03 9.25 15.04
N VAL A 110 -4.78 9.25 14.58
CA VAL A 110 -4.04 10.48 14.26
C VAL A 110 -4.67 11.17 13.06
N ILE A 111 -5.02 10.43 12.03
CA ILE A 111 -5.67 10.95 10.82
C ILE A 111 -7.02 11.59 11.19
N MET A 112 -7.84 10.87 11.95
CA MET A 112 -9.16 11.35 12.37
C MET A 112 -9.11 12.58 13.28
N ALA A 113 -8.11 12.66 14.17
CA ALA A 113 -8.00 13.72 15.15
C ALA A 113 -7.31 14.99 14.62
N HIS A 114 -6.30 14.86 13.77
CA HIS A 114 -5.38 15.94 13.44
C HIS A 114 -5.32 16.32 11.96
N LEU A 115 -5.65 15.41 11.06
CA LEU A 115 -5.45 15.62 9.63
C LEU A 115 -6.78 15.97 8.94
N LYS A 116 -7.00 17.25 8.69
CA LYS A 116 -8.26 17.77 8.13
C LYS A 116 -8.15 18.12 6.64
N HIS A 117 -6.94 18.24 6.11
CA HIS A 117 -6.70 18.66 4.75
C HIS A 117 -5.76 17.72 4.01
N PHE A 118 -5.91 17.65 2.70
CA PHE A 118 -5.09 16.80 1.82
C PHE A 118 -3.58 16.97 2.04
N ASP A 119 -3.11 18.21 2.15
CA ASP A 119 -1.70 18.52 2.36
C ASP A 119 -1.17 17.96 3.68
N GLU A 120 -1.99 17.96 4.72
CA GLU A 120 -1.64 17.41 6.04
C GLU A 120 -1.51 15.89 5.97
N VAL A 121 -2.46 15.20 5.33
CA VAL A 121 -2.42 13.75 5.13
C VAL A 121 -1.19 13.36 4.32
N LEU A 122 -0.88 14.09 3.26
CA LEU A 122 0.28 13.84 2.41
C LEU A 122 1.60 14.06 3.16
N LYS A 123 1.70 15.12 3.97
CA LYS A 123 2.87 15.40 4.81
C LYS A 123 3.06 14.35 5.89
N TYR A 124 1.98 13.91 6.51
CA TYR A 124 2.00 12.86 7.52
C TYR A 124 2.51 11.54 6.93
N GLY A 125 2.05 11.16 5.76
CA GLY A 125 2.55 9.99 5.05
C GLY A 125 4.06 10.04 4.78
N LYS A 126 4.63 11.24 4.53
CA LYS A 126 6.07 11.43 4.39
C LYS A 126 6.82 11.33 5.73
N LEU A 127 6.24 11.84 6.81
CA LEU A 127 6.85 11.82 8.14
C LEU A 127 6.88 10.41 8.74
N CYS A 128 5.86 9.60 8.50
CA CYS A 128 5.84 8.21 8.94
C CYS A 128 6.99 7.38 8.35
N ASN A 129 7.50 7.79 7.19
CA ASN A 129 8.65 7.17 6.55
C ASN A 129 10.01 7.54 7.20
N GLN A 130 10.04 8.56 8.06
CA GLN A 130 11.27 9.03 8.72
C GLN A 130 11.33 8.67 10.20
N THR A 131 10.21 8.37 10.81
CA THR A 131 10.10 7.93 12.20
C THR A 131 9.62 6.48 12.21
N SER A 132 10.50 5.57 11.91
CA SER A 132 10.38 4.20 12.39
C SER A 132 11.06 4.16 13.77
N PRO A 133 10.34 4.33 14.87
CA PRO A 133 10.92 3.99 16.16
C PRO A 133 10.94 2.48 16.24
N VAL A 134 12.07 2.00 16.55
CA VAL A 134 12.37 0.66 17.00
C VAL A 134 11.19 0.01 17.76
#